data_024fc121d3d83830f8f45d517fdacf64
#
_entry.id   024fc121d3d83830f8f45d517fdacf64
#
_cell.length_a   1.000
_cell.length_b   1.000
_cell.length_c   1.000
_cell.angle_alpha   90.00
_cell.angle_beta   90.00
_cell.angle_gamma   90.00
#
_symmetry.space_group_name_H-M   'P 1'
#
loop_
_entity.id
_entity.type
_entity.pdbx_description
1 polymer ?
#
loop_
_entity_poly.entity_id
_entity_poly.type
_entity_poly.pdbx_seq_one_letter_code
_entity_poly.pdbx_strand_id
1 'polypeptide(L)'
;MSEKEMHEDLRNANANRAVLYYLIYDEMRKVTGQEEAIKVMKKAIYRRGVEMSEAIKQYAPSDLQALGQFHLTHSAGGGALFNPEIQRHDTDAFEVLNTTCPLKQAWIDYGLSD
;
A
#
# COMPACT_ATOMS: atom_id res chain seq x y z
N MET A 1 24.38 0.70 -7.24
CA MET A 1 23.53 0.13 -6.16
C MET A 1 23.02 -1.24 -6.61
N SER A 2 23.16 -2.25 -5.77
CA SER A 2 22.67 -3.58 -6.08
C SER A 2 21.14 -3.65 -5.92
N GLU A 3 20.52 -4.65 -6.50
CA GLU A 3 19.08 -4.89 -6.35
C GLU A 3 18.71 -5.08 -4.87
N LYS A 4 19.55 -5.78 -4.11
CA LYS A 4 19.35 -5.98 -2.68
C LYS A 4 19.37 -4.65 -1.92
N GLU A 5 20.32 -3.78 -2.22
CA GLU A 5 20.42 -2.45 -1.61
C GLU A 5 19.23 -1.58 -1.96
N MET A 6 18.76 -1.65 -3.21
CA MET A 6 17.56 -0.91 -3.66
C MET A 6 16.32 -1.39 -2.92
N HIS A 7 16.15 -2.70 -2.73
CA HIS A 7 15.01 -3.26 -1.99
C HIS A 7 15.07 -2.86 -0.52
N GLU A 8 16.27 -2.83 0.08
CA GLU A 8 16.46 -2.40 1.45
C GLU A 8 16.11 -0.92 1.63
N ASP A 9 16.57 -0.06 0.71
CA ASP A 9 16.23 1.36 0.71
C ASP A 9 14.72 1.59 0.57
N LEU A 10 14.06 0.82 -0.29
CA LEU A 10 12.60 0.90 -0.46
C LEU A 10 11.87 0.44 0.80
N ARG A 11 12.34 -0.61 1.46
CA ARG A 11 11.76 -1.04 2.74
C ARG A 11 11.90 0.05 3.79
N ASN A 12 13.06 0.67 3.87
CA ASN A 12 13.32 1.76 4.82
C ASN A 12 12.43 2.97 4.54
N ALA A 13 12.26 3.33 3.26
CA ALA A 13 11.37 4.43 2.87
C ALA A 13 9.92 4.12 3.23
N ASN A 14 9.46 2.89 2.97
CA ASN A 14 8.11 2.48 3.34
C ASN A 14 7.94 2.43 4.87
N ALA A 15 8.95 1.98 5.60
CA ALA A 15 8.93 1.96 7.05
C ALA A 15 8.81 3.37 7.62
N ASN A 16 9.59 4.32 7.10
CA ASN A 16 9.51 5.72 7.50
C ASN A 16 8.12 6.29 7.26
N ARG A 17 7.54 6.01 6.08
CA ARG A 17 6.18 6.45 5.74
C ARG A 17 5.15 5.85 6.70
N ALA A 18 5.25 4.56 6.99
CA ALA A 18 4.32 3.86 7.87
C ALA A 18 4.33 4.44 9.29
N VAL A 19 5.52 4.65 9.84
CA VAL A 19 5.68 5.22 11.18
C VAL A 19 5.14 6.65 11.21
N LEU A 20 5.43 7.45 10.17
CA LEU A 20 4.93 8.81 10.08
C LEU A 20 3.39 8.84 10.04
N TYR A 21 2.75 7.95 9.28
CA TYR A 21 1.30 7.83 9.26
C TYR A 21 0.75 7.57 10.66
N TYR A 22 1.37 6.66 11.40
CA TYR A 22 0.96 6.37 12.77
C TYR A 22 1.12 7.59 13.67
N LEU A 23 2.27 8.26 13.61
CA LEU A 23 2.53 9.42 14.46
C LEU A 23 1.56 10.57 14.18
N ILE A 24 1.27 10.82 12.90
CA ILE A 24 0.28 11.85 12.52
C ILE A 24 -1.09 11.49 13.08
N TYR A 25 -1.51 10.23 12.91
CA TYR A 25 -2.78 9.75 13.47
C TYR A 25 -2.80 9.90 15.00
N ASP A 26 -1.73 9.48 15.66
CA ASP A 26 -1.65 9.50 17.11
C ASP A 26 -1.74 10.93 17.68
N GLU A 27 -1.01 11.87 17.09
CA GLU A 27 -1.09 13.27 17.49
C GLU A 27 -2.47 13.86 17.19
N MET A 28 -3.05 13.52 16.05
CA MET A 28 -4.37 14.00 15.66
C MET A 28 -5.45 13.53 16.65
N ARG A 29 -5.42 12.24 17.03
CA ARG A 29 -6.41 11.71 17.98
C ARG A 29 -6.32 12.35 19.36
N LYS A 30 -5.12 12.77 19.79
CA LYS A 30 -4.94 13.49 21.04
C LYS A 30 -5.59 14.86 21.05
N VAL A 31 -5.68 15.49 19.88
CA VAL A 31 -6.27 16.83 19.72
C VAL A 31 -7.77 16.75 19.45
N THR A 32 -8.20 15.86 18.59
CA THR A 32 -9.60 15.83 18.09
C THR A 32 -10.41 14.63 18.56
N GLY A 33 -9.77 13.64 19.18
CA GLY A 33 -10.38 12.36 19.51
C GLY A 33 -10.24 11.34 18.39
N GLN A 34 -10.38 10.08 18.74
CA GLN A 34 -10.15 8.95 17.83
C GLN A 34 -11.09 8.98 16.62
N GLU A 35 -12.36 9.26 16.83
CA GLU A 35 -13.38 9.24 15.76
C GLU A 35 -13.05 10.25 14.67
N GLU A 36 -12.74 11.49 15.04
CA GLU A 36 -12.39 12.54 14.08
C GLU A 36 -11.04 12.25 13.39
N ALA A 37 -10.07 11.73 14.12
CA ALA A 37 -8.77 11.36 13.55
C ALA A 37 -8.93 10.30 12.46
N ILE A 38 -9.75 9.28 12.70
CA ILE A 38 -10.05 8.24 11.71
C ILE A 38 -10.72 8.85 10.47
N LYS A 39 -11.67 9.74 10.65
CA LYS A 39 -12.34 10.41 9.52
C LYS A 39 -11.34 11.18 8.66
N VAL A 40 -10.44 11.92 9.27
CA VAL A 40 -9.43 12.71 8.55
C VAL A 40 -8.49 11.80 7.77
N MET A 41 -7.99 10.73 8.40
CA MET A 41 -7.11 9.77 7.73
C MET A 41 -7.79 9.08 6.55
N LYS A 42 -9.02 8.62 6.73
CA LYS A 42 -9.79 8.00 5.65
C LYS A 42 -10.01 8.95 4.47
N LYS A 43 -10.33 10.20 4.77
CA LYS A 43 -10.55 11.22 3.74
C LYS A 43 -9.30 11.50 2.94
N ALA A 44 -8.15 11.61 3.61
CA ALA A 44 -6.86 11.84 2.97
C ALA A 44 -6.48 10.65 2.06
N ILE A 45 -6.64 9.43 2.55
CA ILE A 45 -6.34 8.21 1.79
C ILE A 45 -7.27 8.09 0.58
N TYR A 46 -8.56 8.35 0.75
CA TYR A 46 -9.53 8.35 -0.34
C TYR A 46 -9.15 9.35 -1.42
N ARG A 47 -8.80 10.57 -1.00
CA ARG A 47 -8.41 11.63 -1.92
C ARG A 47 -7.17 11.24 -2.74
N ARG A 48 -6.17 10.61 -2.10
CA ARG A 48 -5.01 10.11 -2.81
C ARG A 48 -5.37 9.00 -3.79
N GLY A 49 -6.27 8.11 -3.40
CA GLY A 49 -6.78 7.04 -4.27
C GLY A 49 -7.46 7.60 -5.51
N VAL A 50 -8.26 8.66 -5.37
CA VAL A 50 -8.90 9.32 -6.51
C VAL A 50 -7.85 9.90 -7.47
N GLU A 51 -6.82 10.57 -6.96
CA GLU A 51 -5.73 11.08 -7.79
C GLU A 51 -5.01 9.96 -8.54
N MET A 52 -4.72 8.87 -7.86
CA MET A 52 -4.01 7.73 -8.47
C MET A 52 -4.87 6.96 -9.47
N SER A 53 -6.20 7.03 -9.34
CA SER A 53 -7.11 6.30 -10.21
C SER A 53 -7.01 6.71 -11.68
N GLU A 54 -6.53 7.92 -11.96
CA GLU A 54 -6.36 8.39 -13.34
C GLU A 54 -5.44 7.47 -14.15
N ALA A 55 -4.39 6.94 -13.51
CA ALA A 55 -3.43 6.06 -14.19
C ALA A 55 -4.03 4.70 -14.53
N ILE A 56 -5.05 4.25 -13.80
CA ILE A 56 -5.62 2.91 -13.96
C ILE A 56 -6.97 2.88 -14.70
N LYS A 57 -7.59 4.02 -14.95
CA LYS A 57 -8.88 4.10 -15.66
C LYS A 57 -8.84 3.43 -17.03
N GLN A 58 -7.71 3.48 -17.71
CA GLN A 58 -7.57 2.90 -19.03
C GLN A 58 -7.79 1.37 -19.06
N TYR A 59 -7.64 0.70 -17.93
CA TYR A 59 -7.80 -0.75 -17.85
C TYR A 59 -9.19 -1.19 -17.41
N ALA A 60 -9.93 -0.33 -16.72
CA ALA A 60 -11.22 -0.66 -16.14
C ALA A 60 -12.37 -0.29 -17.11
N PRO A 61 -13.44 -1.08 -17.15
CA PRO A 61 -13.66 -2.39 -16.51
C PRO A 61 -13.31 -3.58 -17.40
N SER A 62 -12.81 -3.34 -18.61
CA SER A 62 -12.77 -4.34 -19.68
C SER A 62 -11.52 -5.21 -19.70
N ASP A 63 -10.46 -4.84 -19.01
CA ASP A 63 -9.19 -5.57 -19.07
C ASP A 63 -8.62 -5.86 -17.69
N LEU A 64 -9.18 -6.89 -17.06
CA LEU A 64 -8.73 -7.33 -15.73
C LEU A 64 -7.28 -7.79 -15.73
N GLN A 65 -6.81 -8.37 -16.84
CA GLN A 65 -5.45 -8.90 -16.90
C GLN A 65 -4.44 -7.77 -16.91
N ALA A 66 -4.67 -6.74 -17.71
CA ALA A 66 -3.80 -5.57 -17.75
C ALA A 66 -3.84 -4.80 -16.41
N LEU A 67 -5.01 -4.68 -15.79
CA LEU A 67 -5.17 -4.04 -14.49
C LEU A 67 -4.38 -4.80 -13.42
N GLY A 68 -4.48 -6.12 -13.40
CA GLY A 68 -3.75 -6.96 -12.47
C GLY A 68 -2.25 -6.84 -12.64
N GLN A 69 -1.75 -6.85 -13.88
CA GLN A 69 -0.34 -6.68 -14.17
C GLN A 69 0.16 -5.29 -13.75
N PHE A 70 -0.62 -4.24 -14.02
CA PHE A 70 -0.31 -2.89 -13.56
C PHE A 70 -0.16 -2.86 -12.04
N HIS A 71 -1.10 -3.46 -11.31
CA HIS A 71 -1.06 -3.53 -9.85
C HIS A 71 0.20 -4.23 -9.35
N LEU A 72 0.53 -5.37 -9.94
CA LEU A 72 1.71 -6.15 -9.53
C LEU A 72 3.02 -5.39 -9.76
N THR A 73 3.13 -4.67 -10.87
CA THR A 73 4.40 -4.06 -11.28
C THR A 73 4.59 -2.64 -10.78
N HIS A 74 3.53 -1.95 -10.34
CA HIS A 74 3.60 -0.56 -9.89
C HIS A 74 3.56 -0.41 -8.36
N SER A 75 3.63 -1.51 -7.63
CA SER A 75 3.85 -1.49 -6.19
C SER A 75 5.34 -1.37 -5.88
N ALA A 76 5.66 -1.06 -4.63
CA ALA A 76 7.04 -0.87 -4.19
C ALA A 76 7.94 -2.05 -4.59
N GLY A 77 9.12 -1.72 -5.14
CA GLY A 77 10.08 -2.72 -5.60
C GLY A 77 9.58 -3.52 -6.79
N GLY A 78 8.71 -2.95 -7.64
CA GLY A 78 8.09 -3.68 -8.74
C GLY A 78 7.12 -4.76 -8.24
N GLY A 79 6.58 -4.59 -7.04
CA GLY A 79 5.70 -5.55 -6.39
C GLY A 79 6.41 -6.54 -5.45
N ALA A 80 7.73 -6.62 -5.51
CA ALA A 80 8.49 -7.63 -4.77
C ALA A 80 8.35 -7.53 -3.24
N LEU A 81 8.21 -6.30 -2.71
CA LEU A 81 8.12 -6.09 -1.25
C LEU A 81 6.85 -6.69 -0.64
N PHE A 82 5.82 -6.90 -1.44
CA PHE A 82 4.58 -7.54 -1.00
C PHE A 82 4.58 -9.04 -1.20
N ASN A 83 5.60 -9.57 -1.89
CA ASN A 83 5.76 -10.99 -2.20
C ASN A 83 4.44 -11.62 -2.68
N PRO A 84 3.87 -11.13 -3.80
CA PRO A 84 2.56 -11.55 -4.27
C PRO A 84 2.54 -12.97 -4.80
N GLU A 85 1.46 -13.68 -4.52
CA GLU A 85 1.18 -15.00 -5.09
C GLU A 85 -0.10 -14.90 -5.91
N ILE A 86 -0.01 -15.22 -7.21
CA ILE A 86 -1.16 -15.19 -8.10
C ILE A 86 -2.02 -16.42 -7.81
N GLN A 87 -3.25 -16.21 -7.34
CA GLN A 87 -4.18 -17.28 -6.99
C GLN A 87 -5.07 -17.65 -8.17
N ARG A 88 -5.42 -16.67 -8.99
CA ARG A 88 -6.27 -16.88 -10.16
C ARG A 88 -5.90 -15.87 -11.23
N HIS A 89 -5.80 -16.35 -12.48
CA HIS A 89 -5.42 -15.51 -13.61
C HIS A 89 -6.16 -16.01 -14.86
N ASP A 90 -7.41 -15.58 -15.03
CA ASP A 90 -8.23 -15.91 -16.18
C ASP A 90 -9.03 -14.68 -16.66
N THR A 91 -9.91 -14.86 -17.62
CA THR A 91 -10.68 -13.75 -18.20
C THR A 91 -11.69 -13.14 -17.23
N ASP A 92 -12.11 -13.89 -16.21
CA ASP A 92 -13.15 -13.47 -15.28
C ASP A 92 -12.58 -12.89 -13.99
N ALA A 93 -11.35 -13.27 -13.61
CA ALA A 93 -10.76 -12.82 -12.37
C ALA A 93 -9.23 -12.78 -12.42
N PHE A 94 -8.69 -11.86 -11.65
CA PHE A 94 -7.27 -11.78 -11.34
C PHE A 94 -7.17 -11.66 -9.82
N GLU A 95 -6.71 -12.72 -9.15
CA GLU A 95 -6.64 -12.78 -7.70
C GLU A 95 -5.20 -12.93 -7.24
N VAL A 96 -4.78 -12.09 -6.32
CA VAL A 96 -3.42 -12.08 -5.77
C VAL A 96 -3.49 -12.08 -4.26
N LEU A 97 -2.65 -12.91 -3.65
CA LEU A 97 -2.41 -12.88 -2.22
C LEU A 97 -1.05 -12.23 -1.96
N ASN A 98 -1.04 -11.08 -1.30
CA ASN A 98 0.19 -10.47 -0.83
C ASN A 98 0.59 -11.16 0.48
N THR A 99 1.74 -11.81 0.51
CA THR A 99 2.19 -12.58 1.67
C THR A 99 2.96 -11.74 2.68
N THR A 100 3.44 -10.56 2.27
CA THR A 100 4.10 -9.60 3.14
C THR A 100 3.55 -8.21 2.89
N CYS A 101 3.62 -7.35 3.90
CA CYS A 101 3.27 -5.94 3.76
C CYS A 101 4.34 -5.11 4.47
N PRO A 102 5.14 -4.32 3.73
CA PRO A 102 6.21 -3.55 4.35
C PRO A 102 5.70 -2.49 5.33
N LEU A 103 4.49 -1.97 5.16
CA LEU A 103 3.89 -1.03 6.09
C LEU A 103 3.51 -1.72 7.41
N LYS A 104 2.82 -2.85 7.32
CA LYS A 104 2.43 -3.63 8.50
C LYS A 104 3.66 -4.08 9.29
N GLN A 105 4.66 -4.58 8.59
CA GLN A 105 5.90 -5.02 9.24
C GLN A 105 6.58 -3.87 9.96
N ALA A 106 6.60 -2.67 9.36
CA ALA A 106 7.19 -1.49 10.00
C ALA A 106 6.43 -1.10 11.28
N TRP A 107 5.11 -1.20 11.28
CA TRP A 107 4.32 -0.92 12.49
C TRP A 107 4.59 -1.94 13.59
N ILE A 108 4.71 -3.21 13.25
CA ILE A 108 5.07 -4.27 14.20
C ILE A 108 6.46 -4.01 14.77
N ASP A 109 7.44 -3.71 13.92
CA ASP A 109 8.81 -3.44 14.33
C ASP A 109 8.93 -2.19 15.21
N TYR A 110 8.03 -1.23 15.02
CA TYR A 110 7.96 -0.02 15.83
C TYR A 110 7.35 -0.30 17.22
N GLY A 111 6.70 -1.44 17.40
CA GLY A 111 6.14 -1.84 18.68
C GLY A 111 4.62 -1.76 18.76
N LEU A 112 3.94 -1.61 17.63
CA LEU A 112 2.48 -1.57 17.58
C LEU A 112 1.92 -3.00 17.48
N SER A 113 0.82 -3.25 18.19
CA SER A 113 0.06 -4.49 18.06
C SER A 113 -1.01 -4.34 16.97
N ASP A 114 -1.56 -5.47 16.56
CA ASP A 114 -2.63 -5.51 15.56
C ASP A 114 -3.89 -4.74 15.98
#